data_faca6a425c3aaaeb338a6ef74624e4d8
#
_entry.id   faca6a425c3aaaeb338a6ef74624e4d8
#
_cell.length_a   1.000
_cell.length_b   1.000
_cell.length_c   1.000
_cell.angle_alpha   90.00
_cell.angle_beta   90.00
_cell.angle_gamma   90.00
#
_symmetry.space_group_name_H-M   'P 1'
#
loop_
_entity.id
_entity.type
_entity.pdbx_description
1 polymer ?
#
loop_
_entity_poly.entity_id
_entity_poly.type
_entity_poly.pdbx_seq_one_letter_code
_entity_poly.pdbx_strand_id
1 'polypeptide(L)'
;MSTQSLPKTRRTAVEIADPPVARFLFGDTRLAWLWLIIRLYTGYEWLSAGLEKVSSPAWVGAQSGTALSGFVKGALQQTTGAHPNVQAWYAAFLQNVVLPAAPLWSWVVAFGELLVGVALILGIFTGLAAFFGGFMNVNYLLAGTVSTNPFLFVFATWLVLAWKTAGWLGLDRWVLPALGRYWRPGRLNQEQANAAS
;
A
#
# COMPACT_ATOMS: atom_id res chain seq x y z
N MET A 1 -12.34 -41.18 -43.10
CA MET A 1 -13.02 -40.06 -42.41
C MET A 1 -11.96 -39.24 -41.75
N SER A 2 -11.55 -38.13 -42.38
CA SER A 2 -10.53 -37.22 -41.80
C SER A 2 -11.23 -36.23 -40.90
N THR A 3 -10.95 -36.30 -39.61
CA THR A 3 -11.40 -35.29 -38.60
C THR A 3 -10.53 -34.03 -38.75
N GLN A 4 -11.05 -33.03 -39.46
CA GLN A 4 -10.48 -31.69 -39.47
C GLN A 4 -10.64 -31.08 -38.07
N SER A 5 -9.53 -30.94 -37.35
CA SER A 5 -9.49 -30.15 -36.12
C SER A 5 -9.66 -28.67 -36.44
N LEU A 6 -10.74 -28.06 -35.92
CA LEU A 6 -10.97 -26.62 -36.00
C LEU A 6 -9.80 -25.85 -35.42
N PRO A 7 -9.32 -24.77 -36.05
CA PRO A 7 -8.25 -23.95 -35.51
C PRO A 7 -8.69 -23.31 -34.21
N LYS A 8 -7.94 -23.56 -33.12
CA LYS A 8 -8.11 -22.86 -31.84
C LYS A 8 -7.84 -21.36 -32.07
N THR A 9 -8.89 -20.55 -32.10
CA THR A 9 -8.78 -19.10 -32.11
C THR A 9 -8.03 -18.66 -30.85
N ARG A 10 -6.74 -18.33 -30.99
CA ARG A 10 -5.96 -17.66 -29.96
C ARG A 10 -6.62 -16.29 -29.75
N ARG A 11 -7.29 -16.08 -28.61
CA ARG A 11 -7.71 -14.74 -28.18
C ARG A 11 -6.43 -13.94 -27.99
N THR A 12 -6.14 -13.02 -28.90
CA THR A 12 -5.07 -12.04 -28.75
C THR A 12 -5.51 -11.07 -27.65
N ALA A 13 -4.74 -11.01 -26.55
CA ALA A 13 -4.98 -9.99 -25.54
C ALA A 13 -4.77 -8.61 -26.16
N VAL A 14 -5.75 -7.73 -25.99
CA VAL A 14 -5.66 -6.33 -26.42
C VAL A 14 -5.14 -5.51 -25.24
N GLU A 15 -4.03 -4.82 -25.45
CA GLU A 15 -3.50 -3.86 -24.46
C GLU A 15 -4.29 -2.55 -24.56
N ILE A 16 -4.92 -2.15 -23.46
CA ILE A 16 -5.64 -0.87 -23.36
C ILE A 16 -4.66 0.18 -22.84
N ALA A 17 -4.39 1.21 -23.66
CA ALA A 17 -3.49 2.29 -23.29
C ALA A 17 -4.11 3.20 -22.22
N ASP A 18 -3.29 3.64 -21.28
CA ASP A 18 -3.73 4.61 -20.28
C ASP A 18 -4.18 5.93 -20.91
N PRO A 19 -5.27 6.55 -20.41
CA PRO A 19 -5.69 7.88 -20.84
C PRO A 19 -4.56 8.90 -20.64
N PRO A 20 -4.47 9.96 -21.48
CA PRO A 20 -3.37 10.95 -21.39
C PRO A 20 -3.20 11.56 -20.01
N VAL A 21 -4.30 11.86 -19.33
CA VAL A 21 -4.30 12.47 -17.98
C VAL A 21 -3.71 11.47 -16.95
N ALA A 22 -4.15 10.22 -16.96
CA ALA A 22 -3.64 9.20 -16.05
C ALA A 22 -2.14 8.94 -16.30
N ARG A 23 -1.72 8.90 -17.57
CA ARG A 23 -0.31 8.76 -17.93
C ARG A 23 0.53 9.94 -17.46
N PHE A 24 0.04 11.17 -17.60
CA PHE A 24 0.71 12.37 -17.09
C PHE A 24 0.81 12.32 -15.56
N LEU A 25 -0.29 12.05 -14.86
CA LEU A 25 -0.29 12.05 -13.39
C LEU A 25 0.56 10.92 -12.80
N PHE A 26 0.40 9.70 -13.29
CA PHE A 26 0.96 8.51 -12.64
C PHE A 26 2.18 7.91 -13.36
N GLY A 27 2.49 8.36 -14.57
CA GLY A 27 3.57 7.81 -15.39
C GLY A 27 4.66 8.80 -15.81
N ASP A 28 4.48 10.12 -15.58
CA ASP A 28 5.42 11.15 -16.01
C ASP A 28 6.40 11.53 -14.89
N THR A 29 7.69 11.37 -15.16
CA THR A 29 8.74 11.69 -14.19
C THR A 29 8.84 13.17 -13.83
N ARG A 30 8.23 14.09 -14.62
CA ARG A 30 8.12 15.51 -14.27
C ARG A 30 7.35 15.75 -12.99
N LEU A 31 6.43 14.84 -12.63
CA LEU A 31 5.68 14.87 -11.38
C LEU A 31 6.33 14.06 -10.24
N ALA A 32 7.53 13.51 -10.44
CA ALA A 32 8.20 12.68 -9.43
C ALA A 32 8.46 13.46 -8.12
N TRP A 33 8.69 14.77 -8.18
CA TRP A 33 8.86 15.60 -6.98
C TRP A 33 7.56 15.72 -6.16
N LEU A 34 6.38 15.80 -6.82
CA LEU A 34 5.09 15.80 -6.13
C LEU A 34 4.86 14.48 -5.40
N TRP A 35 5.13 13.37 -6.08
CA TRP A 35 5.04 12.04 -5.49
C TRP A 35 6.05 11.80 -4.38
N LEU A 36 7.23 12.43 -4.48
CA LEU A 36 8.22 12.42 -3.38
C LEU A 36 7.66 13.04 -2.12
N ILE A 37 7.01 14.21 -2.20
CA ILE A 37 6.42 14.89 -1.05
C ILE A 37 5.34 14.02 -0.39
N ILE A 38 4.40 13.49 -1.19
CA ILE A 38 3.33 12.60 -0.69
C ILE A 38 3.92 11.35 -0.05
N ARG A 39 4.94 10.77 -0.67
CA ARG A 39 5.63 9.58 -0.18
C ARG A 39 6.36 9.83 1.15
N LEU A 40 7.09 10.93 1.25
CA LEU A 40 7.81 11.29 2.47
C LEU A 40 6.85 11.60 3.62
N TYR A 41 5.76 12.30 3.36
CA TYR A 41 4.73 12.55 4.37
C TYR A 41 4.10 11.22 4.85
N THR A 42 3.63 10.40 3.92
CA THR A 42 3.02 9.10 4.25
C THR A 42 4.03 8.19 4.97
N GLY A 43 5.28 8.18 4.52
CA GLY A 43 6.36 7.42 5.15
C GLY A 43 6.69 7.89 6.55
N TYR A 44 6.67 9.21 6.79
CA TYR A 44 6.88 9.78 8.13
C TYR A 44 5.78 9.37 9.12
N GLU A 45 4.52 9.43 8.71
CA GLU A 45 3.38 9.02 9.56
C GLU A 45 3.50 7.53 9.96
N TRP A 46 3.81 6.66 9.00
CA TRP A 46 4.02 5.24 9.29
C TRP A 46 5.27 4.97 10.12
N LEU A 47 6.37 5.67 9.84
CA LEU A 47 7.63 5.50 10.56
C LEU A 47 7.48 5.93 12.02
N SER A 48 6.86 7.09 12.28
CA SER A 48 6.65 7.59 13.64
C SER A 48 5.74 6.68 14.44
N ALA A 49 4.63 6.22 13.85
CA ALA A 49 3.72 5.27 14.50
C ALA A 49 4.39 3.92 14.79
N GLY A 50 5.19 3.41 13.84
CA GLY A 50 5.94 2.17 14.01
C GLY A 50 7.03 2.27 15.08
N LEU A 51 7.79 3.37 15.12
CA LEU A 51 8.81 3.62 16.16
C LEU A 51 8.20 3.70 17.54
N GLU A 52 7.08 4.41 17.71
CA GLU A 52 6.35 4.48 18.97
C GLU A 52 5.96 3.08 19.46
N LYS A 53 5.38 2.26 18.57
CA LYS A 53 4.94 0.91 18.93
C LYS A 53 6.10 -0.04 19.23
N VAL A 54 7.16 -0.02 18.42
CA VAL A 54 8.32 -0.90 18.64
C VAL A 54 9.04 -0.55 19.95
N SER A 55 8.99 0.72 20.37
CA SER A 55 9.59 1.18 21.62
C SER A 55 8.71 0.93 22.86
N SER A 56 7.46 0.50 22.67
CA SER A 56 6.50 0.29 23.74
C SER A 56 6.45 -1.18 24.20
N PRO A 57 6.69 -1.48 25.49
CA PRO A 57 6.56 -2.83 26.02
C PRO A 57 5.17 -3.45 25.87
N ALA A 58 4.12 -2.60 25.73
CA ALA A 58 2.73 -3.03 25.53
C ALA A 58 2.45 -3.51 24.09
N TRP A 59 3.30 -3.12 23.12
CA TRP A 59 3.27 -3.59 21.74
C TRP A 59 4.31 -4.68 21.49
N VAL A 60 5.58 -4.42 21.86
CA VAL A 60 6.74 -5.30 21.56
C VAL A 60 7.55 -5.47 22.85
N GLY A 61 7.36 -6.58 23.55
CA GLY A 61 8.08 -6.83 24.81
C GLY A 61 7.29 -7.69 25.77
N ALA A 62 7.58 -7.51 27.07
CA ALA A 62 7.04 -8.38 28.14
C ALA A 62 5.50 -8.29 28.28
N GLN A 63 4.89 -7.18 27.84
CA GLN A 63 3.43 -6.97 27.87
C GLN A 63 2.83 -6.96 26.47
N SER A 64 3.52 -7.60 25.50
CA SER A 64 3.08 -7.63 24.11
C SER A 64 1.63 -8.07 23.96
N GLY A 65 0.88 -7.33 23.15
CA GLY A 65 -0.54 -7.57 22.87
C GLY A 65 -1.50 -6.84 23.80
N THR A 66 -1.05 -6.23 24.91
CA THR A 66 -1.96 -5.51 25.81
C THR A 66 -2.53 -4.25 25.17
N ALA A 67 -1.69 -3.47 24.47
CA ALA A 67 -2.14 -2.28 23.74
C ALA A 67 -3.10 -2.63 22.61
N LEU A 68 -2.78 -3.65 21.81
CA LEU A 68 -3.66 -4.13 20.74
C LEU A 68 -4.98 -4.67 21.28
N SER A 69 -4.95 -5.44 22.39
CA SER A 69 -6.17 -5.92 23.04
C SER A 69 -7.06 -4.78 23.52
N GLY A 70 -6.47 -3.70 24.06
CA GLY A 70 -7.20 -2.48 24.42
C GLY A 70 -7.86 -1.82 23.21
N PHE A 71 -7.10 -1.67 22.13
CA PHE A 71 -7.61 -1.15 20.85
C PHE A 71 -8.78 -1.98 20.31
N VAL A 72 -8.64 -3.31 20.26
CA VAL A 72 -9.71 -4.21 19.79
C VAL A 72 -10.94 -4.12 20.67
N LYS A 73 -10.79 -4.10 22.00
CA LYS A 73 -11.93 -3.92 22.92
C LYS A 73 -12.66 -2.59 22.67
N GLY A 74 -11.94 -1.51 22.43
CA GLY A 74 -12.52 -0.22 22.05
C GLY A 74 -13.28 -0.26 20.72
N ALA A 75 -12.75 -0.97 19.71
CA ALA A 75 -13.44 -1.19 18.44
C ALA A 75 -14.74 -2.00 18.62
N LEU A 76 -14.71 -3.05 19.44
CA LEU A 76 -15.90 -3.88 19.71
C LEU A 76 -17.04 -3.12 20.41
N GLN A 77 -16.75 -2.04 21.13
CA GLN A 77 -17.78 -1.17 21.71
C GLN A 77 -18.52 -0.34 20.66
N GLN A 78 -18.00 -0.22 19.45
CA GLN A 78 -18.58 0.56 18.35
C GLN A 78 -19.46 -0.29 17.40
N THR A 79 -19.86 -1.49 17.81
CA THR A 79 -20.67 -2.43 17.01
C THR A 79 -22.16 -2.25 17.17
N THR A 80 -22.62 -1.34 18.03
CA THR A 80 -24.03 -1.13 18.38
C THR A 80 -24.57 0.18 17.80
N GLY A 81 -25.90 0.30 17.73
CA GLY A 81 -26.60 1.48 17.21
C GLY A 81 -27.16 1.28 15.80
N ALA A 82 -27.89 2.29 15.31
CA ALA A 82 -28.51 2.24 13.98
C ALA A 82 -27.48 2.26 12.83
N HIS A 83 -26.32 2.89 13.07
CA HIS A 83 -25.20 2.98 12.11
C HIS A 83 -23.91 2.67 12.85
N PRO A 84 -23.57 1.38 13.08
CA PRO A 84 -22.36 1.01 13.79
C PRO A 84 -21.11 1.37 12.98
N ASN A 85 -20.10 1.93 13.64
CA ASN A 85 -18.81 2.24 13.00
C ASN A 85 -18.03 0.96 12.66
N VAL A 86 -18.22 -0.10 13.45
CA VAL A 86 -17.56 -1.40 13.24
C VAL A 86 -18.62 -2.42 12.82
N GLN A 87 -18.47 -2.96 11.62
CA GLN A 87 -19.41 -3.94 11.08
C GLN A 87 -19.27 -5.31 11.77
N ALA A 88 -20.38 -6.05 11.87
CA ALA A 88 -20.44 -7.31 12.60
C ALA A 88 -19.42 -8.36 12.12
N TRP A 89 -19.20 -8.48 10.80
CA TRP A 89 -18.22 -9.41 10.25
C TRP A 89 -16.78 -9.07 10.66
N TYR A 90 -16.43 -7.76 10.72
CA TYR A 90 -15.10 -7.32 11.14
C TYR A 90 -14.92 -7.45 12.64
N ALA A 91 -15.97 -7.17 13.43
CA ALA A 91 -15.99 -7.44 14.87
C ALA A 91 -15.73 -8.93 15.17
N ALA A 92 -16.37 -9.83 14.42
CA ALA A 92 -16.13 -11.27 14.54
C ALA A 92 -14.66 -11.64 14.21
N PHE A 93 -14.06 -11.03 13.18
CA PHE A 93 -12.64 -11.20 12.87
C PHE A 93 -11.75 -10.71 14.03
N LEU A 94 -12.00 -9.52 14.55
CA LEU A 94 -11.24 -8.97 15.68
C LEU A 94 -11.34 -9.87 16.92
N GLN A 95 -12.53 -10.36 17.23
CA GLN A 95 -12.79 -11.16 18.43
C GLN A 95 -12.25 -12.58 18.32
N ASN A 96 -12.36 -13.22 17.16
CA ASN A 96 -12.05 -14.64 17.01
C ASN A 96 -10.65 -14.92 16.43
N VAL A 97 -10.03 -13.92 15.77
CA VAL A 97 -8.72 -14.10 15.12
C VAL A 97 -7.67 -13.18 15.76
N VAL A 98 -7.97 -11.89 15.89
CA VAL A 98 -6.97 -10.93 16.38
C VAL A 98 -6.77 -11.03 17.88
N LEU A 99 -7.84 -10.99 18.65
CA LEU A 99 -7.78 -10.95 20.12
C LEU A 99 -7.13 -12.20 20.75
N PRO A 100 -7.41 -13.44 20.30
CA PRO A 100 -6.76 -14.63 20.85
C PRO A 100 -5.25 -14.69 20.58
N ALA A 101 -4.80 -14.08 19.49
CA ALA A 101 -3.39 -14.01 19.07
C ALA A 101 -2.82 -12.59 19.17
N ALA A 102 -3.33 -11.77 20.11
CA ALA A 102 -2.96 -10.36 20.24
C ALA A 102 -1.44 -10.10 20.36
N PRO A 103 -0.64 -10.92 21.07
CA PRO A 103 0.82 -10.72 21.08
C PRO A 103 1.45 -10.84 19.69
N LEU A 104 1.06 -11.83 18.89
CA LEU A 104 1.55 -12.00 17.52
C LEU A 104 1.15 -10.82 16.62
N TRP A 105 -0.13 -10.46 16.63
CA TRP A 105 -0.63 -9.35 15.82
C TRP A 105 -0.03 -8.01 16.23
N SER A 106 0.27 -7.82 17.51
CA SER A 106 0.96 -6.64 18.02
C SER A 106 2.33 -6.44 17.37
N TRP A 107 3.12 -7.51 17.25
CA TRP A 107 4.40 -7.48 16.54
C TRP A 107 4.21 -7.24 15.05
N VAL A 108 3.27 -7.93 14.41
CA VAL A 108 2.98 -7.77 12.97
C VAL A 108 2.62 -6.33 12.66
N VAL A 109 1.76 -5.70 13.48
CA VAL A 109 1.37 -4.29 13.30
C VAL A 109 2.56 -3.36 13.52
N ALA A 110 3.27 -3.48 14.65
CA ALA A 110 4.36 -2.56 15.01
C ALA A 110 5.50 -2.59 13.97
N PHE A 111 5.97 -3.80 13.60
CA PHE A 111 7.01 -3.93 12.58
C PHE A 111 6.50 -3.68 11.17
N GLY A 112 5.23 -3.98 10.88
CA GLY A 112 4.60 -3.64 9.60
C GLY A 112 4.60 -2.15 9.34
N GLU A 113 4.18 -1.34 10.33
CA GLU A 113 4.21 0.13 10.24
C GLU A 113 5.64 0.65 10.08
N LEU A 114 6.57 0.14 10.88
CA LEU A 114 7.98 0.52 10.81
C LEU A 114 8.57 0.24 9.43
N LEU A 115 8.37 -0.97 8.90
CA LEU A 115 8.89 -1.37 7.59
C LEU A 115 8.27 -0.56 6.46
N VAL A 116 6.95 -0.32 6.48
CA VAL A 116 6.26 0.53 5.51
C VAL A 116 6.83 1.95 5.57
N GLY A 117 6.98 2.51 6.77
CA GLY A 117 7.55 3.84 6.96
C GLY A 117 8.96 3.96 6.40
N VAL A 118 9.87 3.05 6.77
CA VAL A 118 11.24 3.00 6.27
C VAL A 118 11.27 2.84 4.74
N ALA A 119 10.48 1.91 4.19
CA ALA A 119 10.43 1.65 2.77
C ALA A 119 9.94 2.86 1.98
N LEU A 120 8.92 3.56 2.46
CA LEU A 120 8.40 4.78 1.84
C LEU A 120 9.40 5.94 1.95
N ILE A 121 10.08 6.13 3.08
CA ILE A 121 11.10 7.19 3.23
C ILE A 121 12.25 6.95 2.25
N LEU A 122 12.77 5.72 2.18
CA LEU A 122 13.86 5.37 1.28
C LEU A 122 13.43 5.30 -0.19
N GLY A 123 12.13 5.12 -0.45
CA GLY A 123 11.60 4.88 -1.79
C GLY A 123 12.08 3.55 -2.35
N ILE A 124 12.02 2.50 -1.55
CA ILE A 124 12.32 1.12 -1.92
C ILE A 124 11.02 0.31 -1.93
N PHE A 125 10.77 -0.42 -3.01
CA PHE A 125 9.50 -1.12 -3.22
C PHE A 125 8.29 -0.24 -2.94
N THR A 126 8.33 1.01 -3.40
CA THR A 126 7.36 2.06 -3.07
C THR A 126 5.91 1.61 -3.26
N GLY A 127 5.60 0.96 -4.39
CA GLY A 127 4.24 0.48 -4.65
C GLY A 127 3.79 -0.61 -3.68
N LEU A 128 4.69 -1.53 -3.31
CA LEU A 128 4.40 -2.61 -2.36
C LEU A 128 4.24 -2.04 -0.94
N ALA A 129 5.13 -1.14 -0.53
CA ALA A 129 5.05 -0.47 0.76
C ALA A 129 3.75 0.35 0.89
N ALA A 130 3.40 1.12 -0.16
CA ALA A 130 2.14 1.86 -0.21
C ALA A 130 0.90 0.95 -0.16
N PHE A 131 0.94 -0.21 -0.84
CA PHE A 131 -0.13 -1.20 -0.77
C PHE A 131 -0.34 -1.72 0.66
N PHE A 132 0.73 -2.15 1.34
CA PHE A 132 0.61 -2.62 2.72
C PHE A 132 0.23 -1.52 3.70
N GLY A 133 0.73 -0.29 3.52
CA GLY A 133 0.27 0.87 4.28
C GLY A 133 -1.23 1.12 4.10
N GLY A 134 -1.73 1.12 2.87
CA GLY A 134 -3.16 1.21 2.57
C GLY A 134 -3.97 0.06 3.16
N PHE A 135 -3.45 -1.16 3.11
CA PHE A 135 -4.09 -2.32 3.72
C PHE A 135 -4.21 -2.19 5.25
N MET A 136 -3.17 -1.72 5.94
CA MET A 136 -3.24 -1.44 7.38
C MET A 136 -4.24 -0.31 7.67
N ASN A 137 -4.26 0.75 6.85
CA ASN A 137 -5.25 1.83 6.99
C ASN A 137 -6.69 1.35 6.86
N VAL A 138 -6.98 0.46 5.91
CA VAL A 138 -8.32 -0.16 5.79
C VAL A 138 -8.70 -0.87 7.08
N ASN A 139 -7.77 -1.62 7.69
CA ASN A 139 -8.04 -2.31 8.95
C ASN A 139 -8.32 -1.33 10.10
N TYR A 140 -7.60 -0.20 10.18
CA TYR A 140 -7.89 0.84 11.17
C TYR A 140 -9.26 1.50 10.94
N LEU A 141 -9.59 1.81 9.69
CA LEU A 141 -10.91 2.37 9.35
C LEU A 141 -12.05 1.40 9.67
N LEU A 142 -11.88 0.10 9.36
CA LEU A 142 -12.85 -0.94 9.70
C LEU A 142 -13.00 -1.15 11.21
N ALA A 143 -11.94 -0.85 11.99
CA ALA A 143 -11.97 -0.82 13.45
C ALA A 143 -12.57 0.48 14.04
N GLY A 144 -13.11 1.36 13.21
CA GLY A 144 -13.73 2.60 13.63
C GLY A 144 -12.76 3.73 13.98
N THR A 145 -11.48 3.59 13.61
CA THR A 145 -10.44 4.61 13.89
C THR A 145 -10.32 5.56 12.69
N VAL A 146 -10.87 6.76 12.83
CA VAL A 146 -10.86 7.77 11.76
C VAL A 146 -9.51 8.53 11.75
N SER A 147 -9.27 9.45 12.69
CA SER A 147 -8.04 10.26 12.79
C SER A 147 -7.49 10.71 11.41
N THR A 148 -6.20 10.51 11.15
CA THR A 148 -5.52 10.76 9.86
C THR A 148 -5.68 9.63 8.84
N ASN A 149 -6.24 8.49 9.24
CA ASN A 149 -6.32 7.28 8.41
C ASN A 149 -7.00 7.47 7.04
N PRO A 150 -8.09 8.27 6.89
CA PRO A 150 -8.68 8.49 5.57
C PRO A 150 -7.72 9.17 4.59
N PHE A 151 -6.95 10.16 5.04
CA PHE A 151 -5.97 10.85 4.21
C PHE A 151 -4.81 9.93 3.83
N LEU A 152 -4.29 9.17 4.81
CA LEU A 152 -3.22 8.21 4.55
C LEU A 152 -3.67 7.10 3.59
N PHE A 153 -4.93 6.67 3.66
CA PHE A 153 -5.50 5.70 2.73
C PHE A 153 -5.57 6.25 1.29
N VAL A 154 -6.01 7.50 1.13
CA VAL A 154 -6.02 8.17 -0.18
C VAL A 154 -4.61 8.29 -0.73
N PHE A 155 -3.65 8.74 0.08
CA PHE A 155 -2.25 8.88 -0.34
C PHE A 155 -1.61 7.54 -0.67
N ALA A 156 -1.87 6.50 0.12
CA ALA A 156 -1.40 5.16 -0.17
C ALA A 156 -1.96 4.65 -1.51
N THR A 157 -3.25 4.86 -1.78
CA THR A 157 -3.89 4.50 -3.05
C THR A 157 -3.23 5.23 -4.22
N TRP A 158 -2.99 6.53 -4.09
CA TRP A 158 -2.33 7.32 -5.13
C TRP A 158 -0.87 6.89 -5.34
N LEU A 159 -0.14 6.56 -4.27
CA LEU A 159 1.22 6.04 -4.38
C LEU A 159 1.27 4.66 -5.06
N VAL A 160 0.25 3.82 -4.83
CA VAL A 160 0.11 2.54 -5.56
C VAL A 160 -0.12 2.80 -7.05
N LEU A 161 -0.99 3.75 -7.43
CA LEU A 161 -1.21 4.11 -8.83
C LEU A 161 0.05 4.72 -9.47
N ALA A 162 0.75 5.58 -8.73
CA ALA A 162 1.96 6.28 -9.16
C ALA A 162 3.26 5.51 -8.84
N TRP A 163 3.21 4.22 -8.53
CA TRP A 163 4.36 3.48 -7.99
C TRP A 163 5.65 3.63 -8.80
N LYS A 164 5.54 3.75 -10.13
CA LYS A 164 6.68 3.95 -11.03
C LYS A 164 7.34 5.32 -10.83
N THR A 165 6.56 6.38 -10.76
CA THR A 165 7.02 7.77 -10.60
C THR A 165 7.30 8.13 -9.15
N ALA A 166 6.54 7.58 -8.21
CA ALA A 166 6.75 7.81 -6.79
C ALA A 166 8.07 7.24 -6.26
N GLY A 167 8.55 6.11 -6.84
CA GLY A 167 9.85 5.52 -6.54
C GLY A 167 11.03 6.14 -7.31
N TRP A 168 10.77 7.00 -8.32
CA TRP A 168 11.81 7.54 -9.20
C TRP A 168 12.88 8.36 -8.48
N LEU A 169 12.49 9.19 -7.52
CA LEU A 169 13.40 9.93 -6.64
C LEU A 169 13.65 9.15 -5.34
N GLY A 170 13.90 7.85 -5.45
CA GLY A 170 14.19 6.93 -4.35
C GLY A 170 15.08 5.79 -4.79
N LEU A 171 15.24 4.78 -3.92
CA LEU A 171 16.08 3.60 -4.19
C LEU A 171 15.49 2.70 -5.28
N ASP A 172 14.18 2.78 -5.57
CA ASP A 172 13.54 2.01 -6.64
C ASP A 172 14.20 2.23 -8.00
N ARG A 173 14.76 3.41 -8.22
CA ARG A 173 15.50 3.74 -9.46
C ARG A 173 16.66 2.77 -9.73
N TRP A 174 17.26 2.20 -8.71
CA TRP A 174 18.38 1.25 -8.84
C TRP A 174 17.94 -0.19 -8.56
N VAL A 175 17.07 -0.39 -7.57
CA VAL A 175 16.64 -1.72 -7.11
C VAL A 175 15.77 -2.41 -8.16
N LEU A 176 14.79 -1.72 -8.73
CA LEU A 176 13.86 -2.34 -9.68
C LEU A 176 14.53 -2.78 -10.99
N PRO A 177 15.44 -2.00 -11.61
CA PRO A 177 16.20 -2.46 -12.76
C PRO A 177 17.11 -3.66 -12.44
N ALA A 178 17.76 -3.67 -11.26
CA ALA A 178 18.61 -4.78 -10.82
C ALA A 178 17.82 -6.09 -10.67
N LEU A 179 16.53 -6.00 -10.35
CA LEU A 179 15.61 -7.15 -10.29
C LEU A 179 15.00 -7.51 -11.66
N GLY A 180 15.51 -6.95 -12.76
CA GLY A 180 15.05 -7.23 -14.11
C GLY A 180 13.69 -6.60 -14.45
N ARG A 181 13.24 -5.59 -13.69
CA ARG A 181 11.90 -4.98 -13.85
C ARG A 181 11.94 -3.46 -14.07
N TYR A 182 11.51 -3.01 -15.24
CA TYR A 182 10.51 -1.97 -15.58
C TYR A 182 10.88 -0.49 -15.53
N TRP A 183 12.10 -0.07 -15.80
CA TRP A 183 12.37 1.34 -16.10
C TRP A 183 12.82 1.55 -17.54
N ARG A 184 12.18 0.87 -18.50
CA ARG A 184 12.42 1.16 -19.91
C ARG A 184 11.59 2.38 -20.31
N PRO A 185 12.18 3.39 -21.01
CA PRO A 185 11.42 4.46 -21.62
C PRO A 185 10.33 3.86 -22.48
N GLY A 186 9.08 4.33 -22.30
CA GLY A 186 7.96 3.85 -23.11
C GLY A 186 8.21 4.17 -24.60
N ARG A 187 7.55 3.41 -25.48
CA ARG A 187 7.68 3.54 -26.95
C ARG A 187 7.46 4.97 -27.47
N LEU A 188 6.66 5.78 -26.76
CA LEU A 188 6.40 7.18 -27.14
C LEU A 188 7.65 8.06 -27.13
N ASN A 189 8.62 7.80 -26.26
CA ASN A 189 9.89 8.53 -26.28
C ASN A 189 10.81 8.07 -27.41
N GLN A 190 10.68 6.81 -27.87
CA GLN A 190 11.42 6.30 -29.01
C GLN A 190 10.86 6.84 -30.34
N GLU A 191 9.53 6.94 -30.48
CA GLU A 191 8.90 7.53 -31.67
C GLU A 191 9.20 9.03 -31.77
N GLN A 192 9.19 9.78 -30.66
CA GLN A 192 9.59 11.20 -30.66
C GLN A 192 11.08 11.40 -30.90
N ALA A 193 11.95 10.53 -30.40
CA ALA A 193 13.37 10.57 -30.68
C ALA A 193 13.68 10.24 -32.15
N ASN A 194 12.95 9.28 -32.73
CA ASN A 194 13.08 8.92 -34.15
C ASN A 194 12.45 9.94 -35.11
N ALA A 195 11.49 10.73 -34.66
CA ALA A 195 10.89 11.82 -35.45
C ALA A 195 11.71 13.12 -35.39
N ALA A 196 12.66 13.23 -34.45
CA ALA A 196 13.55 14.40 -34.28
C ALA A 196 14.95 14.18 -34.89
N SER A 197 15.23 12.95 -35.38
CA SER A 197 16.45 12.56 -36.11
C SER A 197 16.19 12.55 -37.62
#